data_c1acfad648d1e94fb59cede663838aee
#
_entry.id   c1acfad648d1e94fb59cede663838aee
#
_cell.length_a   1.000
_cell.length_b   1.000
_cell.length_c   1.000
_cell.angle_alpha   90.00
_cell.angle_beta   90.00
_cell.angle_gamma   90.00
#
_symmetry.space_group_name_H-M   'P 1'
#
loop_
_entity.id
_entity.type
_entity.pdbx_description
1 polymer ?
#
loop_
_entity_poly.entity_id
_entity_poly.type
_entity_poly.pdbx_seq_one_letter_code
_entity_poly.pdbx_strand_id
1 'polypeptide(L)'
;MKKIILLACLLLTPLYLKADHHTIAGPGEGAFNTIMVQANDTAKYVDYLRANPELFKAVGAMAAGVCITRSGNDYEGQMLVWSTYPDLASAMHANTLYDPNDAPSALANLRTVKYGVSWKGLKSFRLDPGWERVLRVKVSPENLNAYVEALRELETAIINSGHESFNMGVFGPFGGGVHETQTLMVRAISPTARESGQIADEYFAGASWGPIWEKSRALIDKVVSDTYELCEQIYSAE
;
A
#
# COMPACT_ATOMS: atom_id res chain seq x y z
N MET A 1 -40.92 -68.09 14.24
CA MET A 1 -41.07 -66.68 13.87
C MET A 1 -39.85 -65.92 14.29
N LYS A 2 -38.87 -65.74 13.34
CA LYS A 2 -37.60 -65.04 13.58
C LYS A 2 -37.75 -63.57 13.18
N LYS A 3 -37.62 -62.65 14.14
CA LYS A 3 -37.61 -61.19 13.88
C LYS A 3 -36.24 -60.78 13.41
N ILE A 4 -36.15 -60.28 12.17
CA ILE A 4 -34.93 -59.66 11.61
C ILE A 4 -34.95 -58.19 12.02
N ILE A 5 -33.99 -57.74 12.83
CA ILE A 5 -33.78 -56.36 13.18
C ILE A 5 -32.82 -55.79 12.12
N LEU A 6 -33.32 -54.89 11.27
CA LEU A 6 -32.51 -54.15 10.30
C LEU A 6 -31.86 -52.98 11.02
N LEU A 7 -30.53 -53.03 11.18
CA LEU A 7 -29.72 -51.94 11.75
C LEU A 7 -29.37 -50.98 10.63
N ALA A 8 -30.02 -49.85 10.55
CA ALA A 8 -29.69 -48.79 9.62
C ALA A 8 -28.45 -48.02 10.11
N CYS A 9 -27.28 -48.29 9.55
CA CYS A 9 -26.08 -47.45 9.73
C CYS A 9 -26.27 -46.14 8.98
N LEU A 10 -26.59 -45.06 9.73
CA LEU A 10 -26.44 -43.70 9.22
C LEU A 10 -24.96 -43.38 9.06
N LEU A 11 -24.46 -43.35 7.81
CA LEU A 11 -23.16 -42.83 7.45
C LEU A 11 -23.20 -41.29 7.56
N LEU A 12 -22.79 -40.77 8.70
CA LEU A 12 -22.44 -39.35 8.86
C LEU A 12 -21.16 -39.06 8.06
N THR A 13 -21.31 -38.61 6.83
CA THR A 13 -20.22 -38.02 6.08
C THR A 13 -19.89 -36.67 6.72
N PRO A 14 -18.64 -36.44 7.16
CA PRO A 14 -18.25 -35.12 7.63
C PRO A 14 -18.34 -34.14 6.47
N LEU A 15 -19.20 -33.13 6.59
CA LEU A 15 -19.18 -31.96 5.74
C LEU A 15 -17.85 -31.22 6.04
N TYR A 16 -16.84 -31.45 5.21
CA TYR A 16 -15.68 -30.57 5.17
C TYR A 16 -16.17 -29.22 4.59
N LEU A 17 -16.40 -28.24 5.45
CA LEU A 17 -16.44 -26.84 5.04
C LEU A 17 -15.06 -26.54 4.43
N LYS A 18 -15.02 -26.50 3.09
CA LYS A 18 -13.89 -25.86 2.41
C LYS A 18 -13.93 -24.39 2.84
N ALA A 19 -12.95 -23.98 3.65
CA ALA A 19 -12.67 -22.58 3.80
C ALA A 19 -12.32 -22.06 2.40
N ASP A 20 -13.14 -21.21 1.83
CA ASP A 20 -12.81 -20.51 0.60
C ASP A 20 -11.60 -19.63 0.90
N HIS A 21 -10.42 -20.14 0.57
CA HIS A 21 -9.20 -19.33 0.54
C HIS A 21 -9.39 -18.33 -0.61
N HIS A 22 -9.76 -17.10 -0.28
CA HIS A 22 -9.77 -16.00 -1.24
C HIS A 22 -8.34 -15.77 -1.72
N THR A 23 -7.98 -16.44 -2.81
CA THR A 23 -6.69 -16.22 -3.47
C THR A 23 -6.78 -14.92 -4.25
N ILE A 24 -5.96 -13.93 -3.90
CA ILE A 24 -5.83 -12.70 -4.68
C ILE A 24 -5.21 -13.07 -6.03
N ALA A 25 -5.98 -12.91 -7.11
CA ALA A 25 -5.50 -13.20 -8.44
C ALA A 25 -4.44 -12.17 -8.87
N GLY A 26 -3.23 -12.64 -9.19
CA GLY A 26 -2.13 -11.81 -9.66
C GLY A 26 -1.60 -10.81 -8.62
N PRO A 27 -1.17 -11.27 -7.43
CA PRO A 27 -0.56 -10.40 -6.44
C PRO A 27 0.69 -9.70 -7.02
N GLY A 28 0.99 -8.50 -6.51
CA GLY A 28 2.21 -7.79 -6.84
C GLY A 28 3.45 -8.52 -6.31
N GLU A 29 4.56 -8.36 -7.01
CA GLU A 29 5.87 -8.80 -6.52
C GLU A 29 6.36 -7.87 -5.41
N GLY A 30 7.30 -8.37 -4.59
CA GLY A 30 7.93 -7.61 -3.54
C GLY A 30 7.02 -7.28 -2.35
N ALA A 31 7.62 -6.54 -1.44
CA ALA A 31 6.97 -5.93 -0.27
C ALA A 31 7.75 -4.67 0.12
N PHE A 32 7.17 -3.84 0.97
CA PHE A 32 7.89 -2.70 1.52
C PHE A 32 7.46 -2.39 2.95
N ASN A 33 8.39 -1.77 3.69
CA ASN A 33 8.12 -1.22 5.00
C ASN A 33 7.95 0.29 4.88
N THR A 34 7.09 0.85 5.70
CA THR A 34 7.03 2.30 5.91
C THR A 34 7.13 2.63 7.40
N ILE A 35 7.81 3.73 7.68
CA ILE A 35 7.83 4.36 9.00
C ILE A 35 7.18 5.73 8.85
N MET A 36 6.01 5.91 9.45
CA MET A 36 5.34 7.20 9.51
C MET A 36 6.00 8.06 10.56
N VAL A 37 6.36 9.27 10.20
CA VAL A 37 7.06 10.20 11.08
C VAL A 37 6.46 11.60 11.02
N GLN A 38 6.68 12.34 12.09
CA GLN A 38 6.59 13.79 12.12
C GLN A 38 8.01 14.34 12.08
N ALA A 39 8.42 14.93 10.96
CA ALA A 39 9.72 15.60 10.86
C ALA A 39 9.62 17.02 11.40
N ASN A 40 10.60 17.44 12.20
CA ASN A 40 10.70 18.80 12.71
C ASN A 40 11.04 19.81 11.59
N ASP A 41 11.80 19.35 10.61
CA ASP A 41 12.17 20.03 9.37
C ASP A 41 12.33 18.95 8.30
N THR A 42 11.37 18.87 7.38
CA THR A 42 11.33 17.82 6.35
C THR A 42 12.55 17.84 5.46
N ALA A 43 13.08 19.01 5.08
CA ALA A 43 14.23 19.13 4.21
C ALA A 43 15.50 18.59 4.90
N LYS A 44 15.75 19.01 6.14
CA LYS A 44 16.90 18.51 6.92
C LYS A 44 16.84 17.02 7.18
N TYR A 45 15.62 16.50 7.43
CA TYR A 45 15.44 15.06 7.63
C TYR A 45 15.75 14.27 6.37
N VAL A 46 15.24 14.69 5.21
CA VAL A 46 15.53 14.07 3.91
C VAL A 46 17.00 14.15 3.58
N ASP A 47 17.65 15.30 3.77
CA ASP A 47 19.08 15.46 3.54
C ASP A 47 19.93 14.55 4.43
N TYR A 48 19.52 14.38 5.69
CA TYR A 48 20.16 13.42 6.60
C TYR A 48 20.06 11.99 6.06
N LEU A 49 18.88 11.56 5.61
CA LEU A 49 18.69 10.21 5.07
C LEU A 49 19.50 9.98 3.80
N ARG A 50 19.60 10.97 2.90
CA ARG A 50 20.43 10.89 1.69
C ARG A 50 21.92 10.79 2.02
N ALA A 51 22.37 11.50 3.05
CA ALA A 51 23.78 11.48 3.47
C ALA A 51 24.17 10.19 4.22
N ASN A 52 23.21 9.34 4.62
CA ASN A 52 23.44 8.13 5.41
C ASN A 52 22.77 6.89 4.77
N PRO A 53 23.14 6.52 3.52
CA PRO A 53 22.54 5.40 2.80
C PRO A 53 22.75 4.03 3.48
N GLU A 54 23.80 3.92 4.32
CA GLU A 54 24.10 2.74 5.12
C GLU A 54 22.95 2.34 6.06
N LEU A 55 22.08 3.26 6.44
CA LEU A 55 20.87 2.95 7.22
C LEU A 55 19.94 1.99 6.47
N PHE A 56 19.80 2.18 5.15
CA PHE A 56 18.97 1.33 4.30
C PHE A 56 19.68 0.03 3.94
N LYS A 57 20.99 0.10 3.70
CA LYS A 57 21.82 -1.07 3.43
C LYS A 57 21.83 -2.03 4.62
N ALA A 58 21.91 -1.52 5.85
CA ALA A 58 21.94 -2.32 7.07
C ALA A 58 20.67 -3.18 7.27
N VAL A 59 19.53 -2.74 6.76
CA VAL A 59 18.27 -3.49 6.81
C VAL A 59 17.99 -4.30 5.54
N GLY A 60 18.95 -4.35 4.60
CA GLY A 60 18.82 -5.11 3.36
C GLY A 60 17.81 -4.55 2.37
N ALA A 61 17.55 -3.25 2.40
CA ALA A 61 16.63 -2.61 1.46
C ALA A 61 17.19 -2.67 0.02
N MET A 62 16.34 -2.98 -0.96
CA MET A 62 16.65 -2.92 -2.39
C MET A 62 16.59 -1.48 -2.92
N ALA A 63 15.62 -0.73 -2.47
CA ALA A 63 15.47 0.70 -2.70
C ALA A 63 14.79 1.32 -1.49
N ALA A 64 15.01 2.62 -1.28
CA ALA A 64 14.33 3.37 -0.24
C ALA A 64 14.08 4.81 -0.66
N GLY A 65 13.13 5.43 0.00
CA GLY A 65 12.77 6.80 -0.28
C GLY A 65 11.88 7.40 0.79
N VAL A 66 11.38 8.56 0.46
CA VAL A 66 10.49 9.35 1.32
C VAL A 66 9.27 9.82 0.56
N CYS A 67 8.16 9.99 1.26
CA CYS A 67 6.98 10.67 0.76
C CYS A 67 6.58 11.75 1.75
N ILE A 68 6.56 13.00 1.30
CA ILE A 68 6.21 14.16 2.11
C ILE A 68 4.74 14.51 1.83
N THR A 69 3.90 14.47 2.86
CA THR A 69 2.49 14.85 2.72
C THR A 69 2.37 16.35 2.42
N ARG A 70 1.70 16.68 1.33
CA ARG A 70 1.51 18.05 0.82
C ARG A 70 0.10 18.58 1.05
N SER A 71 -0.88 17.68 1.17
CA SER A 71 -2.28 18.01 1.42
C SER A 71 -2.96 16.86 2.19
N GLY A 72 -3.90 17.18 3.06
CA GLY A 72 -4.62 16.20 3.87
C GLY A 72 -3.83 15.68 5.06
N ASN A 73 -2.77 16.37 5.49
CA ASN A 73 -1.95 16.00 6.64
C ASN A 73 -2.72 16.16 7.96
N ASP A 74 -2.53 15.20 8.87
CA ASP A 74 -3.08 15.23 10.23
C ASP A 74 -2.24 16.11 11.18
N TYR A 75 -0.95 16.31 10.86
CA TYR A 75 0.00 17.09 11.65
C TYR A 75 1.09 17.70 10.75
N GLU A 76 1.67 18.79 11.22
CA GLU A 76 2.79 19.44 10.54
C GLU A 76 4.00 18.50 10.46
N GLY A 77 4.71 18.51 9.31
CA GLY A 77 5.87 17.64 9.08
C GLY A 77 5.52 16.16 8.86
N GLN A 78 4.25 15.84 8.55
CA GLN A 78 3.85 14.49 8.21
C GLN A 78 4.56 14.00 6.96
N MET A 79 5.21 12.85 7.09
CA MET A 79 5.85 12.14 5.99
C MET A 79 6.07 10.68 6.34
N LEU A 80 6.42 9.88 5.36
CA LEU A 80 6.86 8.51 5.57
C LEU A 80 8.23 8.27 4.91
N VAL A 81 8.97 7.33 5.49
CA VAL A 81 10.16 6.70 4.90
C VAL A 81 9.75 5.30 4.46
N TRP A 82 10.08 4.92 3.23
CA TRP A 82 9.79 3.60 2.70
C TRP A 82 11.07 2.86 2.33
N SER A 83 11.04 1.52 2.43
CA SER A 83 12.12 0.62 2.02
C SER A 83 11.52 -0.62 1.38
N THR A 84 12.02 -1.02 0.20
CA THR A 84 11.50 -2.16 -0.58
C THR A 84 12.33 -3.42 -0.37
N TYR A 85 11.69 -4.57 -0.51
CA TYR A 85 12.24 -5.90 -0.32
C TYR A 85 11.68 -6.86 -1.38
N PRO A 86 12.39 -7.98 -1.67
CA PRO A 86 11.93 -8.94 -2.67
C PRO A 86 10.61 -9.64 -2.28
N ASP A 87 10.35 -9.76 -0.99
CA ASP A 87 9.16 -10.41 -0.46
C ASP A 87 8.81 -9.92 0.96
N LEU A 88 7.64 -10.35 1.46
CA LEU A 88 7.16 -9.97 2.78
C LEU A 88 8.00 -10.56 3.92
N ALA A 89 8.58 -11.75 3.72
CA ALA A 89 9.46 -12.38 4.72
C ALA A 89 10.72 -11.53 4.95
N SER A 90 11.34 -11.04 3.88
CA SER A 90 12.49 -10.12 3.93
C SER A 90 12.10 -8.77 4.56
N ALA A 91 10.93 -8.22 4.21
CA ALA A 91 10.43 -6.99 4.81
C ALA A 91 10.19 -7.13 6.33
N MET A 92 9.59 -8.25 6.75
CA MET A 92 9.38 -8.52 8.18
C MET A 92 10.69 -8.78 8.92
N HIS A 93 11.65 -9.49 8.28
CA HIS A 93 12.98 -9.67 8.86
C HIS A 93 13.69 -8.35 9.10
N ALA A 94 13.60 -7.41 8.16
CA ALA A 94 14.20 -6.08 8.30
C ALA A 94 13.71 -5.33 9.55
N ASN A 95 12.48 -5.56 10.00
CA ASN A 95 11.96 -4.98 11.25
C ASN A 95 12.64 -5.54 12.51
N THR A 96 13.37 -6.66 12.41
CA THR A 96 14.18 -7.20 13.51
C THR A 96 15.60 -6.63 13.54
N LEU A 97 16.03 -5.99 12.47
CA LEU A 97 17.36 -5.40 12.32
C LEU A 97 17.42 -3.92 12.72
N TYR A 98 16.28 -3.26 12.80
CA TYR A 98 16.18 -1.85 13.12
C TYR A 98 14.92 -1.53 13.92
N ASP A 99 15.10 -0.97 15.12
CA ASP A 99 14.03 -0.36 15.90
C ASP A 99 14.07 1.17 15.69
N PRO A 100 13.03 1.76 15.11
CA PRO A 100 13.00 3.22 14.89
C PRO A 100 12.97 4.03 16.19
N ASN A 101 12.65 3.40 17.34
CA ASN A 101 12.67 4.05 18.65
C ASN A 101 14.08 4.05 19.28
N ASP A 102 14.99 3.18 18.79
CA ASP A 102 16.39 3.08 19.24
C ASP A 102 17.36 3.70 18.21
N ALA A 103 16.90 4.69 17.48
CA ALA A 103 17.69 5.37 16.46
C ALA A 103 18.82 6.22 17.07
N PRO A 104 19.97 6.40 16.36
CA PRO A 104 21.01 7.34 16.79
C PRO A 104 20.46 8.74 17.07
N SER A 105 20.95 9.40 18.09
CA SER A 105 20.43 10.70 18.55
C SER A 105 20.36 11.76 17.43
N ALA A 106 21.30 11.73 16.48
CA ALA A 106 21.29 12.63 15.33
C ALA A 106 20.04 12.44 14.46
N LEU A 107 19.58 11.21 14.27
CA LEU A 107 18.37 10.90 13.53
C LEU A 107 17.11 11.12 14.40
N ALA A 108 17.15 10.68 15.67
CA ALA A 108 16.04 10.81 16.60
C ALA A 108 15.61 12.26 16.83
N ASN A 109 16.56 13.19 16.85
CA ASN A 109 16.29 14.63 17.03
C ASN A 109 15.62 15.30 15.82
N LEU A 110 15.60 14.66 14.66
CA LEU A 110 15.00 15.22 13.43
C LEU A 110 13.52 14.84 13.27
N ARG A 111 13.04 13.84 14.03
CA ARG A 111 11.70 13.29 13.85
C ARG A 111 11.08 12.74 15.13
N THR A 112 9.76 12.63 15.12
CA THR A 112 8.99 11.76 16.03
C THR A 112 8.40 10.63 15.23
N VAL A 113 8.68 9.37 15.62
CA VAL A 113 8.08 8.19 15.00
C VAL A 113 6.62 8.07 15.44
N LYS A 114 5.71 7.84 14.50
CA LYS A 114 4.30 7.62 14.76
C LYS A 114 3.95 6.13 14.78
N TYR A 115 4.26 5.42 13.71
CA TYR A 115 4.09 3.96 13.60
C TYR A 115 4.88 3.41 12.41
N GLY A 116 5.05 2.09 12.39
CA GLY A 116 5.60 1.35 11.26
C GLY A 116 4.62 0.31 10.76
N VAL A 117 4.73 -0.07 9.49
CA VAL A 117 3.90 -1.10 8.86
C VAL A 117 4.62 -1.74 7.69
N SER A 118 4.43 -3.06 7.50
CA SER A 118 4.86 -3.78 6.31
C SER A 118 3.69 -3.90 5.34
N TRP A 119 3.96 -3.78 4.04
CA TRP A 119 2.96 -3.78 2.99
C TRP A 119 3.21 -4.87 1.97
N LYS A 120 2.15 -5.56 1.53
CA LYS A 120 2.20 -6.46 0.39
C LYS A 120 1.42 -5.88 -0.77
N GLY A 121 2.04 -5.82 -1.95
CA GLY A 121 1.34 -5.46 -3.18
C GLY A 121 0.27 -6.48 -3.53
N LEU A 122 -0.95 -6.01 -3.83
CA LEU A 122 -2.10 -6.83 -4.24
C LEU A 122 -2.28 -6.86 -5.76
N LYS A 123 -1.54 -6.04 -6.49
CA LYS A 123 -1.38 -6.06 -7.95
C LYS A 123 0.06 -5.68 -8.30
N SER A 124 0.47 -5.90 -9.55
CA SER A 124 1.75 -5.41 -10.05
C SER A 124 1.82 -3.88 -9.90
N PHE A 125 3.00 -3.40 -9.55
CA PHE A 125 3.25 -2.00 -9.26
C PHE A 125 4.66 -1.64 -9.70
N ARG A 126 4.82 -0.50 -10.38
CA ARG A 126 6.14 0.06 -10.70
C ARG A 126 6.58 1.01 -9.61
N LEU A 127 7.85 0.96 -9.26
CA LEU A 127 8.44 1.91 -8.31
C LEU A 127 8.87 3.17 -9.06
N ASP A 128 7.90 4.04 -9.32
CA ASP A 128 8.06 5.32 -10.02
C ASP A 128 7.62 6.45 -9.09
N PRO A 129 8.48 6.93 -8.19
CA PRO A 129 8.10 7.99 -7.26
C PRO A 129 7.75 9.28 -8.02
N GLY A 130 6.78 10.02 -7.49
CA GLY A 130 6.29 11.24 -8.10
C GLY A 130 5.30 11.98 -7.21
N TRP A 131 4.31 12.60 -7.83
CA TRP A 131 3.18 13.17 -7.13
C TRP A 131 2.08 12.13 -7.00
N GLU A 132 1.69 11.81 -5.78
CA GLU A 132 0.84 10.68 -5.48
C GLU A 132 -0.41 11.10 -4.71
N ARG A 133 -1.58 10.67 -5.16
CA ARG A 133 -2.78 10.65 -4.34
C ARG A 133 -2.83 9.33 -3.59
N VAL A 134 -2.92 9.40 -2.28
CA VAL A 134 -2.89 8.24 -1.41
C VAL A 134 -4.19 8.13 -0.63
N LEU A 135 -4.91 7.04 -0.86
CA LEU A 135 -6.13 6.72 -0.14
C LEU A 135 -5.87 5.61 0.87
N ARG A 136 -6.45 5.73 2.04
CA ARG A 136 -6.70 4.60 2.94
C ARG A 136 -8.17 4.26 2.82
N VAL A 137 -8.49 3.04 2.37
CA VAL A 137 -9.87 2.61 2.15
C VAL A 137 -10.17 1.32 2.88
N LYS A 138 -11.42 1.12 3.28
CA LYS A 138 -11.94 -0.16 3.73
C LYS A 138 -12.74 -0.76 2.59
N VAL A 139 -12.45 -2.03 2.30
CA VAL A 139 -13.14 -2.84 1.30
C VAL A 139 -13.44 -4.17 1.95
N SER A 140 -14.67 -4.64 1.87
CA SER A 140 -15.08 -5.92 2.43
C SER A 140 -14.35 -7.08 1.74
N PRO A 141 -14.06 -8.19 2.45
CA PRO A 141 -13.31 -9.32 1.89
C PRO A 141 -13.89 -9.87 0.58
N GLU A 142 -15.22 -9.93 0.47
CA GLU A 142 -15.94 -10.40 -0.72
C GLU A 142 -15.73 -9.48 -1.93
N ASN A 143 -15.47 -8.18 -1.72
CA ASN A 143 -15.24 -7.19 -2.77
C ASN A 143 -13.76 -7.00 -3.10
N LEU A 144 -12.84 -7.54 -2.32
CA LEU A 144 -11.41 -7.26 -2.45
C LEU A 144 -10.86 -7.55 -3.85
N ASN A 145 -11.15 -8.74 -4.39
CA ASN A 145 -10.66 -9.11 -5.72
C ASN A 145 -11.27 -8.24 -6.83
N ALA A 146 -12.57 -7.95 -6.74
CA ALA A 146 -13.26 -7.08 -7.69
C ALA A 146 -12.70 -5.64 -7.64
N TYR A 147 -12.36 -5.15 -6.45
CA TYR A 147 -11.75 -3.84 -6.25
C TYR A 147 -10.35 -3.76 -6.88
N VAL A 148 -9.48 -4.73 -6.60
CA VAL A 148 -8.13 -4.79 -7.18
C VAL A 148 -8.20 -4.86 -8.71
N GLU A 149 -9.13 -5.65 -9.27
CA GLU A 149 -9.31 -5.75 -10.71
C GLU A 149 -9.82 -4.44 -11.33
N ALA A 150 -10.80 -3.80 -10.70
CA ALA A 150 -11.29 -2.49 -11.16
C ALA A 150 -10.16 -1.44 -11.20
N LEU A 151 -9.20 -1.48 -10.25
CA LEU A 151 -8.05 -0.58 -10.28
C LEU A 151 -7.01 -0.94 -11.34
N ARG A 152 -6.88 -2.23 -11.76
CA ARG A 152 -6.10 -2.62 -12.94
C ARG A 152 -6.72 -2.09 -14.24
N GLU A 153 -8.03 -2.28 -14.38
CA GLU A 153 -8.79 -1.74 -15.51
C GLU A 153 -8.64 -0.22 -15.59
N LEU A 154 -8.76 0.47 -14.47
CA LEU A 154 -8.63 1.92 -14.38
C LEU A 154 -7.24 2.42 -14.79
N GLU A 155 -6.18 1.83 -14.24
CA GLU A 155 -4.80 2.16 -14.59
C GLU A 155 -4.59 2.00 -16.10
N THR A 156 -4.99 0.86 -16.66
CA THR A 156 -4.87 0.60 -18.10
C THR A 156 -5.64 1.63 -18.94
N ALA A 157 -6.85 2.00 -18.52
CA ALA A 157 -7.68 2.95 -19.25
C ALA A 157 -7.12 4.38 -19.20
N ILE A 158 -6.55 4.79 -18.07
CA ILE A 158 -5.89 6.11 -17.93
C ILE A 158 -4.60 6.15 -18.75
N ILE A 159 -3.78 5.10 -18.74
CA ILE A 159 -2.59 4.98 -19.59
C ILE A 159 -2.98 5.09 -21.09
N ASN A 160 -4.01 4.36 -21.51
CA ASN A 160 -4.49 4.37 -22.89
C ASN A 160 -5.12 5.73 -23.30
N SER A 161 -5.50 6.58 -22.36
CA SER A 161 -5.99 7.93 -22.63
C SER A 161 -4.87 8.97 -22.85
N GLY A 162 -3.60 8.56 -22.74
CA GLY A 162 -2.43 9.41 -23.01
C GLY A 162 -1.54 9.69 -21.81
N HIS A 163 -1.85 9.11 -20.64
CA HIS A 163 -1.03 9.24 -19.41
C HIS A 163 -0.12 8.03 -19.22
N GLU A 164 0.83 7.82 -20.15
CA GLU A 164 1.69 6.63 -20.23
C GLU A 164 2.48 6.34 -18.95
N SER A 165 2.83 7.39 -18.20
CA SER A 165 3.57 7.29 -16.94
C SER A 165 2.69 7.09 -15.71
N PHE A 166 1.36 7.09 -15.87
CA PHE A 166 0.45 6.86 -14.76
C PHE A 166 0.64 5.45 -14.20
N ASN A 167 0.54 5.32 -12.87
CA ASN A 167 0.77 4.07 -12.16
C ASN A 167 -0.13 3.99 -10.94
N MET A 168 -0.68 2.81 -10.63
CA MET A 168 -1.48 2.59 -9.44
C MET A 168 -0.97 1.43 -8.61
N GLY A 169 -0.89 1.64 -7.30
CA GLY A 169 -0.60 0.61 -6.31
C GLY A 169 -1.78 0.32 -5.41
N VAL A 170 -1.96 -0.95 -5.04
CA VAL A 170 -2.90 -1.40 -4.00
C VAL A 170 -2.14 -2.30 -3.05
N PHE A 171 -2.17 -1.98 -1.77
CA PHE A 171 -1.34 -2.65 -0.78
C PHE A 171 -2.15 -3.05 0.45
N GLY A 172 -1.94 -4.29 0.90
CA GLY A 172 -2.47 -4.81 2.16
C GLY A 172 -1.45 -4.64 3.29
N PRO A 173 -1.87 -4.16 4.48
CA PRO A 173 -0.97 -3.93 5.59
C PRO A 173 -0.74 -5.21 6.42
N PHE A 174 0.45 -5.30 6.99
CA PHE A 174 0.83 -6.24 8.02
C PHE A 174 1.42 -5.47 9.21
N GLY A 175 0.70 -5.39 10.30
CA GLY A 175 1.00 -4.50 11.42
C GLY A 175 0.35 -3.11 11.26
N GLY A 176 1.01 -2.05 11.76
CA GLY A 176 0.48 -0.68 11.71
C GLY A 176 -0.56 -0.35 12.78
N GLY A 177 -0.95 -1.33 13.61
CA GLY A 177 -1.84 -1.13 14.76
C GLY A 177 -3.18 -0.51 14.37
N VAL A 178 -3.67 0.40 15.18
CA VAL A 178 -4.96 1.08 14.97
C VAL A 178 -4.98 1.96 13.72
N HIS A 179 -3.82 2.34 13.18
CA HIS A 179 -3.70 3.23 12.04
C HIS A 179 -4.05 2.55 10.72
N GLU A 180 -3.67 1.25 10.58
CA GLU A 180 -3.82 0.53 9.30
C GLU A 180 -4.73 -0.72 9.41
N THR A 181 -5.38 -0.95 10.56
CA THR A 181 -6.26 -2.11 10.77
C THR A 181 -7.42 -2.11 9.77
N GLN A 182 -7.52 -3.19 8.98
CA GLN A 182 -8.57 -3.38 7.97
C GLN A 182 -8.60 -2.29 6.88
N THR A 183 -7.48 -1.63 6.61
CA THR A 183 -7.38 -0.68 5.50
C THR A 183 -6.56 -1.27 4.36
N LEU A 184 -6.82 -0.80 3.15
CA LEU A 184 -5.91 -0.91 2.02
C LEU A 184 -5.29 0.47 1.78
N MET A 185 -4.02 0.50 1.41
CA MET A 185 -3.40 1.70 0.87
C MET A 185 -3.49 1.64 -0.64
N VAL A 186 -4.10 2.67 -1.24
CA VAL A 186 -4.17 2.84 -2.70
C VAL A 186 -3.37 4.06 -3.07
N ARG A 187 -2.47 3.91 -4.02
CA ARG A 187 -1.62 4.99 -4.52
C ARG A 187 -1.89 5.21 -6.00
N ALA A 188 -2.25 6.43 -6.39
CA ALA A 188 -2.36 6.86 -7.77
C ALA A 188 -1.23 7.86 -8.05
N ILE A 189 -0.30 7.48 -8.91
CA ILE A 189 0.99 8.15 -9.09
C ILE A 189 1.05 8.79 -10.47
N SER A 190 1.40 10.05 -10.50
CA SER A 190 1.72 10.80 -11.71
C SER A 190 3.12 11.40 -11.59
N PRO A 191 3.85 11.62 -12.70
CA PRO A 191 5.17 12.23 -12.65
C PRO A 191 5.16 13.62 -12.00
N THR A 192 4.06 14.35 -12.15
CA THR A 192 3.91 15.72 -11.64
C THR A 192 2.52 16.00 -11.08
N ALA A 193 2.44 16.98 -10.17
CA ALA A 193 1.16 17.49 -9.66
C ALA A 193 0.25 18.03 -10.77
N ARG A 194 0.84 18.61 -11.83
CA ARG A 194 0.08 19.11 -12.99
C ARG A 194 -0.64 17.97 -13.70
N GLU A 195 0.06 16.88 -13.99
CA GLU A 195 -0.54 15.72 -14.65
C GLU A 195 -1.61 15.05 -13.80
N SER A 196 -1.37 14.93 -12.49
CA SER A 196 -2.39 14.45 -11.55
C SER A 196 -3.65 15.32 -11.59
N GLY A 197 -3.49 16.66 -11.68
CA GLY A 197 -4.60 17.60 -11.87
C GLY A 197 -5.31 17.44 -13.21
N GLN A 198 -4.56 17.23 -14.31
CA GLN A 198 -5.14 16.99 -15.63
C GLN A 198 -6.00 15.73 -15.66
N ILE A 199 -5.54 14.63 -15.09
CA ILE A 199 -6.33 13.39 -14.97
C ILE A 199 -7.63 13.67 -14.19
N ALA A 200 -7.56 14.44 -13.11
CA ALA A 200 -8.76 14.83 -12.37
C ALA A 200 -9.72 15.69 -13.19
N ASP A 201 -9.21 16.69 -13.92
CA ASP A 201 -10.02 17.55 -14.81
C ASP A 201 -10.70 16.74 -15.91
N GLU A 202 -10.01 15.76 -16.50
CA GLU A 202 -10.58 14.85 -17.51
C GLU A 202 -11.74 14.03 -16.96
N TYR A 203 -11.65 13.56 -15.71
CA TYR A 203 -12.75 12.86 -15.05
C TYR A 203 -14.00 13.76 -15.01
N PHE A 204 -13.86 15.00 -14.56
CA PHE A 204 -14.97 15.97 -14.50
C PHE A 204 -15.47 16.40 -15.89
N ALA A 205 -14.62 16.31 -16.90
CA ALA A 205 -15.00 16.55 -18.30
C ALA A 205 -15.67 15.32 -18.95
N GLY A 206 -15.85 14.21 -18.25
CA GLY A 206 -16.53 13.02 -18.75
C GLY A 206 -15.63 12.04 -19.52
N ALA A 207 -14.37 11.90 -19.10
CA ALA A 207 -13.44 10.95 -19.69
C ALA A 207 -14.01 9.54 -19.78
N SER A 208 -13.65 8.81 -20.83
CA SER A 208 -14.14 7.44 -21.11
C SER A 208 -13.81 6.44 -20.02
N TRP A 209 -12.77 6.66 -19.23
CA TRP A 209 -12.39 5.83 -18.07
C TRP A 209 -13.19 6.17 -16.80
N GLY A 210 -13.95 7.26 -16.77
CA GLY A 210 -14.75 7.71 -15.61
C GLY A 210 -15.67 6.61 -15.05
N PRO A 211 -16.43 5.86 -15.86
CA PRO A 211 -17.26 4.76 -15.37
C PRO A 211 -16.48 3.65 -14.64
N ILE A 212 -15.21 3.39 -15.02
CA ILE A 212 -14.36 2.41 -14.34
C ILE A 212 -13.97 2.93 -12.95
N TRP A 213 -13.66 4.23 -12.84
CA TRP A 213 -13.42 4.89 -11.55
C TRP A 213 -14.66 4.77 -10.64
N GLU A 214 -15.87 5.08 -11.16
CA GLU A 214 -17.09 4.96 -10.36
C GLU A 214 -17.38 3.51 -9.94
N LYS A 215 -17.11 2.53 -10.83
CA LYS A 215 -17.18 1.10 -10.48
C LYS A 215 -16.26 0.76 -9.31
N SER A 216 -15.02 1.24 -9.31
CA SER A 216 -14.08 1.00 -8.22
C SER A 216 -14.53 1.67 -6.91
N ARG A 217 -15.05 2.89 -6.97
CA ARG A 217 -15.57 3.60 -5.80
C ARG A 217 -16.77 2.92 -5.15
N ALA A 218 -17.64 2.31 -5.97
CA ALA A 218 -18.81 1.59 -5.47
C ALA A 218 -18.45 0.33 -4.64
N LEU A 219 -17.22 -0.15 -4.73
CA LEU A 219 -16.71 -1.29 -3.94
C LEU A 219 -16.05 -0.87 -2.61
N ILE A 220 -15.94 0.44 -2.34
CA ILE A 220 -15.33 0.98 -1.12
C ILE A 220 -16.43 1.13 -0.06
N ASP A 221 -16.24 0.49 1.09
CA ASP A 221 -17.13 0.66 2.26
C ASP A 221 -16.88 2.00 2.95
N LYS A 222 -15.61 2.43 3.03
CA LYS A 222 -15.22 3.68 3.68
C LYS A 222 -13.89 4.20 3.14
N VAL A 223 -13.83 5.49 2.84
CA VAL A 223 -12.56 6.23 2.72
C VAL A 223 -12.17 6.69 4.12
N VAL A 224 -10.99 6.29 4.57
CA VAL A 224 -10.45 6.62 5.91
C VAL A 224 -9.61 7.88 5.84
N SER A 225 -8.77 8.00 4.80
CA SER A 225 -7.98 9.21 4.53
C SER A 225 -7.76 9.38 3.02
N ASP A 226 -7.51 10.62 2.61
CA ASP A 226 -7.20 11.03 1.25
C ASP A 226 -6.15 12.12 1.33
N THR A 227 -4.93 11.81 0.90
CA THR A 227 -3.78 12.72 0.98
C THR A 227 -3.10 12.85 -0.37
N TYR A 228 -2.40 13.97 -0.57
CA TYR A 228 -1.42 14.11 -1.63
C TYR A 228 -0.02 14.13 -1.05
N GLU A 229 0.87 13.35 -1.66
CA GLU A 229 2.25 13.18 -1.23
C GLU A 229 3.21 13.46 -2.40
N LEU A 230 4.35 14.07 -2.10
CA LEU A 230 5.49 14.13 -3.01
C LEU A 230 6.50 13.08 -2.58
N CYS A 231 6.69 12.09 -3.44
CA CYS A 231 7.58 10.96 -3.18
C CYS A 231 8.86 11.04 -4.02
N GLU A 232 9.95 10.63 -3.43
CA GLU A 232 11.24 10.51 -4.10
C GLU A 232 12.00 9.27 -3.61
N GLN A 233 12.78 8.67 -4.51
CA GLN A 233 13.73 7.62 -4.17
C GLN A 233 15.06 8.29 -3.78
N ILE A 234 15.63 7.88 -2.65
CA ILE A 234 16.88 8.42 -2.11
C ILE A 234 17.98 7.36 -1.97
N TYR A 235 17.65 6.08 -2.15
CA TYR A 235 18.60 4.97 -2.09
C TYR A 235 18.21 3.89 -3.10
N SER A 236 19.22 3.24 -3.70
CA SER A 236 19.11 2.01 -4.47
C SER A 236 20.30 1.11 -4.12
N ALA A 237 20.04 -0.16 -3.86
CA ALA A 237 21.10 -1.16 -3.80
C ALA A 237 21.73 -1.31 -5.19
N GLU A 238 23.07 -1.41 -5.24
CA GLU A 238 23.84 -1.70 -6.47
C GLU A 238 23.67 -3.16 -6.90
#